data_fd8f1e42eda0655199ca3ded2c914e58
#
_entry.id   fd8f1e42eda0655199ca3ded2c914e58
#
_cell.length_a   1.000
_cell.length_b   1.000
_cell.length_c   1.000
_cell.angle_alpha   90.00
_cell.angle_beta   90.00
_cell.angle_gamma   90.00
#
_symmetry.space_group_name_H-M   'P 1'
#
loop_
_entity.id
_entity.type
_entity.pdbx_description
1 polymer ?
#
loop_
_entity_poly.entity_id
_entity_poly.type
_entity_poly.pdbx_seq_one_letter_code
_entity_poly.pdbx_strand_id
1 'polypeptide(L)'
;MVERVEVATVGAWCAISTVPVLIGGGALLSSSGAGDLIPQTGTVGQEWLLAVVSAPVAFAAGGWLLILMGYLVLVAFVGLYFTLREAGSIMVLAPVLGVAAMVLVTVSHLIPIGMAYELAPAFAAAPATNREALGVVADVLAATSLVINAAGNALGWGVVVPLYAWAILKTRALPRWIGWLGLLVAILAGWLGLFAPLSSAVNSVSSFGFPAFFLFLLCSGIATLRRQAAHRRHMAPEPP
;
A
#
# COMPACT_ATOMS: atom_id res chain seq x y z
N MET A 1 21.45 -0.59 21.55
CA MET A 1 21.71 -1.42 20.33
C MET A 1 20.67 -2.53 20.17
N VAL A 2 20.26 -3.20 21.25
CA VAL A 2 19.23 -4.27 21.25
C VAL A 2 17.89 -3.78 20.68
N GLU A 3 17.30 -2.70 21.20
CA GLU A 3 16.01 -2.14 20.73
C GLU A 3 15.95 -1.87 19.23
N ARG A 4 17.07 -1.49 18.61
CA ARG A 4 17.15 -1.17 17.18
C ARG A 4 17.03 -2.41 16.30
N VAL A 5 17.61 -3.51 16.76
CA VAL A 5 17.54 -4.81 16.09
C VAL A 5 16.11 -5.33 16.15
N GLU A 6 15.41 -5.09 17.27
CA GLU A 6 14.01 -5.49 17.44
C GLU A 6 13.09 -4.74 16.49
N VAL A 7 13.18 -3.40 16.41
CA VAL A 7 12.35 -2.59 15.49
C VAL A 7 12.56 -2.99 14.03
N ALA A 8 13.81 -3.20 13.61
CA ALA A 8 14.10 -3.66 12.25
C ALA A 8 13.56 -5.09 12.01
N THR A 9 13.55 -5.96 13.03
CA THR A 9 12.96 -7.31 12.95
C THR A 9 11.44 -7.24 12.79
N VAL A 10 10.76 -6.44 13.62
CA VAL A 10 9.30 -6.23 13.54
C VAL A 10 8.92 -5.67 12.16
N GLY A 11 9.63 -4.63 11.69
CA GLY A 11 9.40 -4.07 10.37
C GLY A 11 9.59 -5.08 9.24
N ALA A 12 10.58 -5.96 9.35
CA ALA A 12 10.81 -7.01 8.36
C ALA A 12 9.68 -8.04 8.33
N TRP A 13 9.16 -8.46 9.47
CA TRP A 13 7.97 -9.32 9.54
C TRP A 13 6.73 -8.63 8.99
N CYS A 14 6.53 -7.36 9.31
CA CYS A 14 5.42 -6.57 8.73
C CYS A 14 5.53 -6.50 7.20
N ALA A 15 6.74 -6.28 6.66
CA ALA A 15 6.96 -6.26 5.21
C ALA A 15 6.58 -7.59 4.53
N ILE A 16 6.90 -8.71 5.15
CA ILE A 16 6.52 -10.04 4.67
C ILE A 16 5.00 -10.26 4.77
N SER A 17 4.40 -9.83 5.87
CA SER A 17 2.96 -10.01 6.14
C SER A 17 2.06 -9.17 5.25
N THR A 18 2.59 -8.13 4.57
CA THR A 18 1.79 -7.34 3.61
C THR A 18 1.23 -8.19 2.48
N VAL A 19 2.00 -9.19 2.01
CA VAL A 19 1.60 -10.02 0.87
C VAL A 19 0.37 -10.89 1.15
N PRO A 20 0.33 -11.73 2.20
CA PRO A 20 -0.86 -12.52 2.50
C PRO A 20 -2.08 -11.66 2.87
N VAL A 21 -1.89 -10.51 3.53
CA VAL A 21 -2.98 -9.58 3.85
C VAL A 21 -3.55 -8.94 2.57
N LEU A 22 -2.70 -8.55 1.62
CA LEU A 22 -3.13 -8.06 0.32
C LEU A 22 -3.94 -9.10 -0.45
N ILE A 23 -3.44 -10.34 -0.52
CA ILE A 23 -4.12 -11.44 -1.22
C ILE A 23 -5.48 -11.71 -0.57
N GLY A 24 -5.55 -11.80 0.76
CA GLY A 24 -6.80 -12.00 1.50
C GLY A 24 -7.80 -10.86 1.28
N GLY A 25 -7.36 -9.61 1.37
CA GLY A 25 -8.19 -8.43 1.12
C GLY A 25 -8.73 -8.38 -0.31
N GLY A 26 -7.85 -8.61 -1.30
CA GLY A 26 -8.24 -8.67 -2.71
C GLY A 26 -9.21 -9.80 -3.03
N ALA A 27 -9.02 -10.99 -2.45
CA ALA A 27 -9.94 -12.11 -2.60
C ALA A 27 -11.34 -11.81 -2.06
N LEU A 28 -11.43 -11.17 -0.88
CA LEU A 28 -12.72 -10.76 -0.29
C LEU A 28 -13.41 -9.68 -1.14
N LEU A 29 -12.67 -8.68 -1.62
CA LEU A 29 -13.22 -7.66 -2.52
C LEU A 29 -13.72 -8.28 -3.83
N SER A 30 -12.95 -9.17 -4.45
CA SER A 30 -13.38 -9.90 -5.64
C SER A 30 -14.63 -10.74 -5.39
N SER A 31 -14.74 -11.41 -4.24
CA SER A 31 -15.91 -12.22 -3.89
C SER A 31 -17.16 -11.38 -3.61
N SER A 32 -17.01 -10.09 -3.31
CA SER A 32 -18.16 -9.17 -3.14
C SER A 32 -18.83 -8.79 -4.46
N GLY A 33 -18.21 -9.08 -5.60
CA GLY A 33 -18.68 -8.65 -6.92
C GLY A 33 -18.39 -7.17 -7.24
N ALA A 34 -17.95 -6.38 -6.28
CA ALA A 34 -17.56 -4.98 -6.49
C ALA A 34 -16.18 -4.85 -7.18
N GLY A 35 -15.35 -5.91 -7.09
CA GLY A 35 -14.02 -5.95 -7.67
C GLY A 35 -13.01 -5.11 -6.89
N ASP A 36 -12.92 -3.82 -7.22
CA ASP A 36 -11.99 -2.90 -6.58
C ASP A 36 -12.62 -2.13 -5.42
N LEU A 37 -11.83 -1.87 -4.36
CA LEU A 37 -12.27 -1.01 -3.25
C LEU A 37 -12.47 0.44 -3.73
N ILE A 38 -11.55 0.95 -4.55
CA ILE A 38 -11.62 2.27 -5.17
C ILE A 38 -11.79 2.06 -6.67
N PRO A 39 -12.95 2.45 -7.26
CA PRO A 39 -13.14 2.36 -8.70
C PRO A 39 -12.08 3.16 -9.46
N GLN A 40 -11.39 2.52 -10.39
CA GLN A 40 -10.28 3.11 -11.13
C GLN A 40 -10.72 4.19 -12.13
N THR A 41 -12.00 4.25 -12.45
CA THR A 41 -12.57 5.22 -13.39
C THR A 41 -13.05 6.51 -12.73
N GLY A 42 -13.04 6.56 -11.38
CA GLY A 42 -13.62 7.69 -10.63
C GLY A 42 -15.15 7.80 -10.74
N THR A 43 -15.80 6.88 -11.45
CA THR A 43 -17.26 6.74 -11.52
C THR A 43 -17.65 5.41 -10.90
N VAL A 44 -18.66 5.46 -10.04
CA VAL A 44 -19.23 4.27 -9.40
C VAL A 44 -20.52 3.94 -10.14
N GLY A 45 -20.48 2.97 -11.02
CA GLY A 45 -21.71 2.50 -11.64
C GLY A 45 -22.73 2.03 -10.60
N GLN A 46 -24.02 2.10 -10.94
CA GLN A 46 -25.09 1.57 -10.08
C GLN A 46 -24.84 0.09 -9.71
N GLU A 47 -24.23 -0.67 -10.61
CA GLU A 47 -23.85 -2.08 -10.41
C GLU A 47 -22.90 -2.27 -9.25
N TRP A 48 -21.91 -1.36 -9.08
CA TRP A 48 -20.98 -1.44 -7.94
C TRP A 48 -21.70 -1.23 -6.60
N LEU A 49 -22.60 -0.22 -6.51
CA LEU A 49 -23.39 0.03 -5.29
C LEU A 49 -24.27 -1.17 -4.94
N LEU A 50 -24.90 -1.80 -5.95
CA LEU A 50 -25.73 -2.99 -5.76
C LEU A 50 -24.89 -4.21 -5.39
N ALA A 51 -23.69 -4.39 -5.96
CA ALA A 51 -22.76 -5.44 -5.60
C ALA A 51 -22.33 -5.31 -4.14
N VAL A 52 -21.98 -4.11 -3.68
CA VAL A 52 -21.64 -3.84 -2.27
C VAL A 52 -22.78 -4.21 -1.33
N VAL A 53 -24.04 -3.86 -1.69
CA VAL A 53 -25.22 -4.22 -0.89
C VAL A 53 -25.44 -5.73 -0.84
N SER A 54 -25.13 -6.44 -1.93
CA SER A 54 -25.31 -7.90 -1.99
C SER A 54 -24.34 -8.69 -1.13
N ALA A 55 -23.14 -8.15 -0.87
CA ALA A 55 -22.09 -8.81 -0.09
C ALA A 55 -21.33 -7.80 0.83
N PRO A 56 -22.03 -7.07 1.72
CA PRO A 56 -21.45 -5.96 2.47
C PRO A 56 -20.34 -6.41 3.42
N VAL A 57 -20.46 -7.61 4.01
CA VAL A 57 -19.45 -8.16 4.92
C VAL A 57 -18.15 -8.46 4.19
N ALA A 58 -18.23 -9.09 3.01
CA ALA A 58 -17.04 -9.43 2.23
C ALA A 58 -16.34 -8.13 1.74
N PHE A 59 -17.10 -7.14 1.28
CA PHE A 59 -16.56 -5.85 0.86
C PHE A 59 -15.88 -5.11 2.02
N ALA A 60 -16.58 -4.95 3.15
CA ALA A 60 -16.04 -4.26 4.32
C ALA A 60 -14.80 -4.97 4.88
N ALA A 61 -14.84 -6.30 5.04
CA ALA A 61 -13.70 -7.08 5.52
C ALA A 61 -12.49 -6.96 4.59
N GLY A 62 -12.70 -7.01 3.26
CA GLY A 62 -11.65 -6.78 2.28
C GLY A 62 -11.04 -5.37 2.40
N GLY A 63 -11.87 -4.35 2.54
CA GLY A 63 -11.44 -2.96 2.75
C GLY A 63 -10.61 -2.77 4.02
N TRP A 64 -11.05 -3.34 5.15
CA TRP A 64 -10.31 -3.30 6.41
C TRP A 64 -8.97 -4.04 6.35
N LEU A 65 -8.88 -5.15 5.59
CA LEU A 65 -7.60 -5.82 5.36
C LEU A 65 -6.65 -4.95 4.54
N LEU A 66 -7.13 -4.19 3.55
CA LEU A 66 -6.27 -3.25 2.82
C LEU A 66 -5.79 -2.08 3.70
N ILE A 67 -6.62 -1.61 4.64
CA ILE A 67 -6.18 -0.63 5.65
C ILE A 67 -5.11 -1.24 6.57
N LEU A 68 -5.33 -2.46 7.06
CA LEU A 68 -4.32 -3.18 7.86
C LEU A 68 -3.02 -3.35 7.09
N MET A 69 -3.08 -3.69 5.80
CA MET A 69 -1.91 -3.75 4.93
C MET A 69 -1.16 -2.41 4.92
N GLY A 70 -1.87 -1.27 4.82
CA GLY A 70 -1.26 0.06 4.89
C GLY A 70 -0.48 0.29 6.20
N TYR A 71 -1.02 -0.14 7.34
CA TYR A 71 -0.31 -0.08 8.63
C TYR A 71 0.91 -0.99 8.68
N LEU A 72 0.83 -2.19 8.10
CA LEU A 72 1.99 -3.08 7.99
C LEU A 72 3.10 -2.46 7.12
N VAL A 73 2.73 -1.80 6.02
CA VAL A 73 3.67 -1.05 5.17
C VAL A 73 4.35 0.08 5.96
N LEU A 74 3.59 0.82 6.77
CA LEU A 74 4.14 1.88 7.61
C LEU A 74 5.20 1.33 8.58
N VAL A 75 4.88 0.25 9.29
CA VAL A 75 5.82 -0.39 10.22
C VAL A 75 7.04 -0.95 9.47
N ALA A 76 6.84 -1.49 8.26
CA ALA A 76 7.93 -1.93 7.39
C ALA A 76 8.87 -0.78 7.00
N PHE A 77 8.33 0.40 6.66
CA PHE A 77 9.16 1.58 6.37
C PHE A 77 9.98 2.02 7.58
N VAL A 78 9.39 2.03 8.78
CA VAL A 78 10.13 2.32 10.01
C VAL A 78 11.25 1.29 10.23
N GLY A 79 10.99 0.00 10.04
CA GLY A 79 12.01 -1.05 10.14
C GLY A 79 13.15 -0.91 9.13
N LEU A 80 12.81 -0.55 7.86
CA LEU A 80 13.81 -0.26 6.83
C LEU A 80 14.66 0.97 7.18
N TYR A 81 14.08 2.00 7.77
CA TYR A 81 14.84 3.16 8.26
C TYR A 81 15.91 2.71 9.26
N PHE A 82 15.57 1.91 10.27
CA PHE A 82 16.55 1.43 11.25
C PHE A 82 17.63 0.55 10.62
N THR A 83 17.32 -0.14 9.52
CA THR A 83 18.28 -0.95 8.76
C THR A 83 19.25 -0.09 7.92
N LEU A 84 18.78 1.07 7.42
CA LEU A 84 19.45 1.85 6.36
C LEU A 84 19.88 3.26 6.80
N ARG A 85 19.62 3.67 8.04
CA ARG A 85 19.88 5.04 8.55
C ARG A 85 21.34 5.49 8.46
N GLU A 86 22.28 4.54 8.36
CA GLU A 86 23.70 4.84 8.15
C GLU A 86 23.98 5.47 6.76
N ALA A 87 23.02 5.44 5.85
CA ALA A 87 23.11 6.14 4.56
C ALA A 87 23.24 7.66 4.72
N GLY A 88 22.74 8.23 5.82
CA GLY A 88 22.86 9.67 6.14
C GLY A 88 21.60 10.22 6.80
N SER A 89 21.69 11.46 7.29
CA SER A 89 20.61 12.15 8.03
C SER A 89 19.33 12.32 7.21
N ILE A 90 19.42 12.44 5.88
CA ILE A 90 18.28 12.56 4.98
C ILE A 90 17.30 11.37 5.10
N MET A 91 17.77 10.21 5.59
CA MET A 91 16.94 9.03 5.75
C MET A 91 15.78 9.21 6.74
N VAL A 92 15.84 10.20 7.63
CA VAL A 92 14.71 10.53 8.53
C VAL A 92 13.47 10.96 7.76
N LEU A 93 13.64 11.51 6.56
CA LEU A 93 12.52 11.91 5.71
C LEU A 93 11.70 10.71 5.22
N ALA A 94 12.34 9.54 5.02
CA ALA A 94 11.65 8.36 4.50
C ALA A 94 10.50 7.88 5.41
N PRO A 95 10.68 7.62 6.72
CA PRO A 95 9.57 7.26 7.60
C PRO A 95 8.57 8.40 7.79
N VAL A 96 9.01 9.67 7.86
CA VAL A 96 8.10 10.83 8.04
C VAL A 96 7.16 10.95 6.83
N LEU A 97 7.71 10.95 5.62
CA LEU A 97 6.92 10.99 4.39
C LEU A 97 6.11 9.71 4.19
N GLY A 98 6.63 8.57 4.65
CA GLY A 98 5.92 7.29 4.66
C GLY A 98 4.66 7.33 5.53
N VAL A 99 4.70 7.97 6.71
CA VAL A 99 3.52 8.20 7.55
C VAL A 99 2.49 9.05 6.79
N ALA A 100 2.92 10.18 6.20
CA ALA A 100 2.03 11.04 5.45
C ALA A 100 1.37 10.32 4.26
N ALA A 101 2.15 9.53 3.51
CA ALA A 101 1.65 8.71 2.42
C ALA A 101 0.60 7.70 2.89
N MET A 102 0.87 6.97 3.97
CA MET A 102 -0.05 5.95 4.50
C MET A 102 -1.31 6.55 5.12
N VAL A 103 -1.24 7.75 5.71
CA VAL A 103 -2.44 8.49 6.15
C VAL A 103 -3.33 8.80 4.96
N LEU A 104 -2.78 9.33 3.86
CA LEU A 104 -3.57 9.61 2.65
C LEU A 104 -4.20 8.33 2.08
N VAL A 105 -3.43 7.24 1.96
CA VAL A 105 -3.95 5.94 1.49
C VAL A 105 -5.04 5.41 2.42
N THR A 106 -4.87 5.51 3.75
CA THR A 106 -5.90 5.08 4.72
C THR A 106 -7.18 5.90 4.56
N VAL A 107 -7.09 7.23 4.47
CA VAL A 107 -8.25 8.10 4.27
C VAL A 107 -8.98 7.74 2.96
N SER A 108 -8.23 7.49 1.89
CA SER A 108 -8.83 7.09 0.61
C SER A 108 -9.61 5.78 0.71
N HIS A 109 -9.14 4.80 1.49
CA HIS A 109 -9.85 3.53 1.69
C HIS A 109 -11.05 3.64 2.63
N LEU A 110 -11.05 4.57 3.59
CA LEU A 110 -12.18 4.79 4.49
C LEU A 110 -13.40 5.35 3.76
N ILE A 111 -13.22 6.12 2.68
CA ILE A 111 -14.33 6.68 1.91
C ILE A 111 -15.23 5.59 1.31
N PRO A 112 -14.75 4.63 0.51
CA PRO A 112 -15.60 3.57 -0.04
C PRO A 112 -16.16 2.63 1.03
N ILE A 113 -15.47 2.43 2.15
CA ILE A 113 -16.02 1.68 3.29
C ILE A 113 -17.21 2.45 3.88
N GLY A 114 -17.11 3.77 4.06
CA GLY A 114 -18.22 4.61 4.49
C GLY A 114 -19.39 4.58 3.50
N MET A 115 -19.09 4.60 2.20
CA MET A 115 -20.12 4.43 1.16
C MET A 115 -20.84 3.07 1.26
N ALA A 116 -20.11 2.02 1.60
CA ALA A 116 -20.69 0.67 1.77
C ALA A 116 -21.63 0.60 2.97
N TYR A 117 -21.36 1.32 4.04
CA TYR A 117 -22.19 1.31 5.26
C TYR A 117 -23.44 2.17 5.14
N GLU A 118 -23.34 3.32 4.46
CA GLU A 118 -24.40 4.33 4.49
C GLU A 118 -25.03 4.54 3.10
N LEU A 119 -24.22 4.78 2.07
CA LEU A 119 -24.71 5.20 0.78
C LEU A 119 -25.30 4.05 -0.04
N ALA A 120 -24.64 2.88 -0.04
CA ALA A 120 -25.09 1.74 -0.84
C ALA A 120 -26.46 1.18 -0.35
N PRO A 121 -26.71 1.00 0.98
CA PRO A 121 -28.05 0.66 1.46
C PRO A 121 -29.09 1.72 1.17
N ALA A 122 -28.77 3.01 1.31
CA ALA A 122 -29.67 4.11 0.99
C ALA A 122 -30.03 4.12 -0.51
N PHE A 123 -29.05 3.87 -1.38
CA PHE A 123 -29.27 3.75 -2.83
C PHE A 123 -30.20 2.59 -3.17
N ALA A 124 -29.99 1.41 -2.57
CA ALA A 124 -30.82 0.24 -2.82
C ALA A 124 -32.28 0.44 -2.39
N ALA A 125 -32.50 1.12 -1.26
CA ALA A 125 -33.84 1.42 -0.73
C ALA A 125 -34.54 2.61 -1.43
N ALA A 126 -33.79 3.42 -2.19
CA ALA A 126 -34.32 4.65 -2.78
C ALA A 126 -35.28 4.38 -3.93
N PRO A 127 -36.35 5.21 -4.09
CA PRO A 127 -37.15 5.22 -5.29
C PRO A 127 -36.32 5.66 -6.51
N ALA A 128 -36.72 5.27 -7.70
CA ALA A 128 -36.00 5.53 -8.96
C ALA A 128 -35.62 7.01 -9.16
N THR A 129 -36.50 7.91 -8.73
CA THR A 129 -36.28 9.37 -8.80
C THR A 129 -35.11 9.89 -8.00
N ASN A 130 -34.75 9.20 -6.92
CA ASN A 130 -33.66 9.63 -6.00
C ASN A 130 -32.35 8.89 -6.27
N ARG A 131 -32.36 7.77 -7.00
CA ARG A 131 -31.16 6.98 -7.29
C ARG A 131 -30.14 7.75 -8.10
N GLU A 132 -30.60 8.58 -9.03
CA GLU A 132 -29.68 9.41 -9.84
C GLU A 132 -28.86 10.36 -8.95
N ALA A 133 -29.51 11.07 -8.02
CA ALA A 133 -28.83 11.97 -7.09
C ALA A 133 -27.83 11.24 -6.20
N LEU A 134 -28.20 10.06 -5.66
CA LEU A 134 -27.29 9.22 -4.84
C LEU A 134 -26.11 8.68 -5.68
N GLY A 135 -26.34 8.36 -6.96
CA GLY A 135 -25.28 7.98 -7.89
C GLY A 135 -24.26 9.09 -8.10
N VAL A 136 -24.71 10.33 -8.29
CA VAL A 136 -23.81 11.49 -8.39
C VAL A 136 -22.98 11.69 -7.11
N VAL A 137 -23.58 11.53 -5.94
CA VAL A 137 -22.84 11.59 -4.68
C VAL A 137 -21.79 10.49 -4.60
N ALA A 138 -22.12 9.27 -5.02
CA ALA A 138 -21.19 8.14 -5.05
C ALA A 138 -20.00 8.44 -5.99
N ASP A 139 -20.25 8.97 -7.17
CA ASP A 139 -19.21 9.33 -8.15
C ASP A 139 -18.26 10.40 -7.60
N VAL A 140 -18.77 11.44 -6.94
CA VAL A 140 -17.94 12.48 -6.31
C VAL A 140 -17.05 11.89 -5.20
N LEU A 141 -17.60 11.02 -4.35
CA LEU A 141 -16.85 10.38 -3.28
C LEU A 141 -15.78 9.43 -3.85
N ALA A 142 -16.11 8.64 -4.88
CA ALA A 142 -15.14 7.75 -5.52
C ALA A 142 -14.00 8.52 -6.19
N ALA A 143 -14.32 9.59 -6.93
CA ALA A 143 -13.32 10.45 -7.54
C ALA A 143 -12.40 11.10 -6.48
N THR A 144 -12.97 11.56 -5.36
CA THR A 144 -12.22 12.11 -4.25
C THR A 144 -11.28 11.07 -3.64
N SER A 145 -11.80 9.86 -3.39
CA SER A 145 -11.01 8.72 -2.91
C SER A 145 -9.84 8.41 -3.84
N LEU A 146 -10.09 8.34 -5.15
CA LEU A 146 -9.07 8.05 -6.16
C LEU A 146 -7.94 9.09 -6.17
N VAL A 147 -8.28 10.38 -6.11
CA VAL A 147 -7.29 11.48 -6.09
C VAL A 147 -6.44 11.43 -4.83
N ILE A 148 -7.05 11.22 -3.64
CA ILE A 148 -6.31 11.09 -2.38
C ILE A 148 -5.40 9.87 -2.41
N ASN A 149 -5.88 8.73 -2.94
CA ASN A 149 -5.09 7.51 -3.10
C ASN A 149 -3.90 7.74 -4.04
N ALA A 150 -4.11 8.39 -5.17
CA ALA A 150 -3.04 8.71 -6.11
C ALA A 150 -1.97 9.61 -5.48
N ALA A 151 -2.37 10.62 -4.70
CA ALA A 151 -1.43 11.48 -3.98
C ALA A 151 -0.62 10.70 -2.93
N GLY A 152 -1.26 9.83 -2.16
CA GLY A 152 -0.60 8.95 -1.19
C GLY A 152 0.39 8.00 -1.85
N ASN A 153 0.00 7.37 -2.94
CA ASN A 153 0.83 6.46 -3.71
C ASN A 153 2.02 7.19 -4.37
N ALA A 154 1.81 8.37 -4.94
CA ALA A 154 2.89 9.18 -5.50
C ALA A 154 3.94 9.56 -4.44
N LEU A 155 3.51 9.91 -3.24
CA LEU A 155 4.42 10.19 -2.13
C LEU A 155 5.13 8.92 -1.66
N GLY A 156 4.40 7.82 -1.44
CA GLY A 156 4.94 6.55 -0.95
C GLY A 156 5.89 5.92 -1.97
N TRP A 157 5.43 5.71 -3.19
CA TRP A 157 6.20 5.00 -4.21
C TRP A 157 7.16 5.92 -4.97
N GLY A 158 6.75 7.18 -5.22
CA GLY A 158 7.55 8.13 -6.00
C GLY A 158 8.63 8.87 -5.20
N VAL A 159 8.52 8.93 -3.86
CA VAL A 159 9.49 9.62 -3.00
C VAL A 159 10.09 8.69 -1.95
N VAL A 160 9.25 8.00 -1.14
CA VAL A 160 9.74 7.19 -0.01
C VAL A 160 10.53 5.98 -0.48
N VAL A 161 9.99 5.21 -1.44
CA VAL A 161 10.68 4.02 -1.99
C VAL A 161 12.02 4.37 -2.63
N PRO A 162 12.16 5.42 -3.46
CA PRO A 162 13.47 5.85 -3.99
C PRO A 162 14.49 6.21 -2.92
N LEU A 163 14.08 6.83 -1.81
CA LEU A 163 14.98 7.12 -0.70
C LEU A 163 15.55 5.83 -0.09
N TYR A 164 14.72 4.81 0.12
CA TYR A 164 15.19 3.50 0.57
C TYR A 164 16.05 2.80 -0.48
N ALA A 165 15.65 2.84 -1.75
CA ALA A 165 16.41 2.27 -2.85
C ALA A 165 17.81 2.88 -2.95
N TRP A 166 17.92 4.20 -2.89
CA TRP A 166 19.19 4.92 -2.86
C TRP A 166 20.04 4.51 -1.64
N ALA A 167 19.44 4.42 -0.45
CA ALA A 167 20.14 4.01 0.76
C ALA A 167 20.69 2.58 0.66
N ILE A 168 19.93 1.64 0.08
CA ILE A 168 20.38 0.27 -0.19
C ILE A 168 21.59 0.28 -1.13
N LEU A 169 21.51 1.02 -2.23
CA LEU A 169 22.58 1.11 -3.22
C LEU A 169 23.85 1.75 -2.64
N LYS A 170 23.70 2.78 -1.79
CA LYS A 170 24.80 3.49 -1.14
C LYS A 170 25.49 2.65 -0.07
N THR A 171 24.72 2.08 0.87
CA THR A 171 25.27 1.39 2.04
C THR A 171 25.59 -0.07 1.79
N ARG A 172 24.95 -0.69 0.79
CA ARG A 172 25.00 -2.13 0.53
C ARG A 172 24.56 -2.97 1.75
N ALA A 173 23.77 -2.38 2.63
CA ALA A 173 23.24 -3.06 3.81
C ALA A 173 22.29 -4.21 3.45
N LEU A 174 21.64 -4.11 2.29
CA LEU A 174 20.87 -5.16 1.64
C LEU A 174 21.41 -5.40 0.22
N PRO A 175 21.07 -6.53 -0.42
CA PRO A 175 21.49 -6.82 -1.80
C PRO A 175 21.14 -5.69 -2.77
N ARG A 176 22.08 -5.27 -3.61
CA ARG A 176 21.93 -4.13 -4.53
C ARG A 176 20.73 -4.26 -5.49
N TRP A 177 20.39 -5.47 -5.90
CA TRP A 177 19.26 -5.71 -6.79
C TRP A 177 17.92 -5.28 -6.18
N ILE A 178 17.78 -5.33 -4.83
CA ILE A 178 16.60 -4.80 -4.11
C ILE A 178 16.52 -3.28 -4.28
N GLY A 179 17.65 -2.58 -4.24
CA GLY A 179 17.70 -1.15 -4.51
C GLY A 179 17.25 -0.82 -5.94
N TRP A 180 17.71 -1.58 -6.95
CA TRP A 180 17.26 -1.41 -8.32
C TRP A 180 15.77 -1.72 -8.50
N LEU A 181 15.26 -2.76 -7.82
CA LEU A 181 13.82 -3.06 -7.78
C LEU A 181 13.02 -1.89 -7.19
N GLY A 182 13.50 -1.26 -6.12
CA GLY A 182 12.87 -0.06 -5.54
C GLY A 182 12.84 1.13 -6.50
N LEU A 183 13.91 1.36 -7.29
CA LEU A 183 13.89 2.39 -8.35
C LEU A 183 12.91 2.05 -9.47
N LEU A 184 12.79 0.78 -9.85
CA LEU A 184 11.79 0.33 -10.82
C LEU A 184 10.36 0.60 -10.30
N VAL A 185 10.07 0.30 -9.03
CA VAL A 185 8.79 0.64 -8.38
C VAL A 185 8.52 2.13 -8.44
N ALA A 186 9.52 2.96 -8.14
CA ALA A 186 9.37 4.41 -8.18
C ALA A 186 8.97 4.93 -9.57
N ILE A 187 9.58 4.37 -10.61
CA ILE A 187 9.27 4.73 -12.00
C ILE A 187 7.87 4.26 -12.38
N LEU A 188 7.57 2.97 -12.17
CA LEU A 188 6.31 2.37 -12.63
C LEU A 188 5.11 2.84 -11.80
N ALA A 189 5.16 2.69 -10.48
CA ALA A 189 4.03 2.97 -9.60
C ALA A 189 3.98 4.44 -9.15
N GLY A 190 5.13 5.04 -8.86
CA GLY A 190 5.21 6.42 -8.40
C GLY A 190 5.01 7.44 -9.51
N TRP A 191 5.92 7.47 -10.47
CA TRP A 191 5.95 8.53 -11.50
C TRP A 191 4.98 8.27 -12.65
N LEU A 192 5.01 7.07 -13.26
CA LEU A 192 4.07 6.73 -14.33
C LEU A 192 2.64 6.62 -13.81
N GLY A 193 2.44 6.15 -12.57
CA GLY A 193 1.13 6.07 -11.95
C GLY A 193 0.37 7.40 -11.87
N LEU A 194 1.08 8.53 -11.77
CA LEU A 194 0.47 9.87 -11.82
C LEU A 194 -0.17 10.19 -13.20
N PHE A 195 0.36 9.61 -14.26
CA PHE A 195 -0.12 9.81 -15.61
C PHE A 195 -1.05 8.69 -16.10
N ALA A 196 -1.27 7.67 -15.27
CA ALA A 196 -2.13 6.54 -15.60
C ALA A 196 -3.54 6.94 -16.05
N PRO A 197 -4.21 7.95 -15.44
CA PRO A 197 -5.54 8.41 -15.89
C PRO A 197 -5.55 9.03 -17.27
N LEU A 198 -4.39 9.48 -17.78
CA LEU A 198 -4.29 10.19 -19.07
C LEU A 198 -4.15 9.25 -20.28
N SER A 199 -3.75 7.97 -20.05
CA SER A 199 -3.49 7.03 -21.15
C SER A 199 -3.63 5.59 -20.69
N SER A 200 -4.42 4.80 -21.42
CA SER A 200 -4.57 3.36 -21.15
C SER A 200 -3.26 2.59 -21.26
N ALA A 201 -2.37 2.98 -22.18
CA ALA A 201 -1.05 2.39 -22.31
C ALA A 201 -0.19 2.67 -21.07
N VAL A 202 -0.20 3.91 -20.56
CA VAL A 202 0.51 4.28 -19.33
C VAL A 202 -0.08 3.53 -18.13
N ASN A 203 -1.41 3.44 -18.02
CA ASN A 203 -2.08 2.69 -16.97
C ASN A 203 -1.67 1.20 -17.00
N SER A 204 -1.65 0.56 -18.16
CA SER A 204 -1.24 -0.83 -18.30
C SER A 204 0.21 -1.07 -17.85
N VAL A 205 1.13 -0.14 -18.16
CA VAL A 205 2.53 -0.24 -17.73
C VAL A 205 2.67 0.05 -16.23
N SER A 206 1.99 1.09 -15.73
CA SER A 206 2.08 1.48 -14.31
C SER A 206 1.50 0.41 -13.38
N SER A 207 0.52 -0.38 -13.84
CA SER A 207 -0.10 -1.44 -13.03
C SER A 207 0.92 -2.53 -12.59
N PHE A 208 2.00 -2.75 -13.35
CA PHE A 208 3.10 -3.62 -12.92
C PHE A 208 3.89 -3.08 -11.72
N GLY A 209 3.78 -1.78 -11.43
CA GLY A 209 4.42 -1.17 -10.27
C GLY A 209 3.85 -1.64 -8.94
N PHE A 210 2.56 -1.96 -8.89
CA PHE A 210 1.90 -2.46 -7.67
C PHE A 210 2.47 -3.81 -7.20
N PRO A 211 2.48 -4.89 -7.99
CA PRO A 211 3.11 -6.15 -7.58
C PRO A 211 4.62 -6.00 -7.36
N ALA A 212 5.31 -5.15 -8.13
CA ALA A 212 6.73 -4.89 -7.92
C ALA A 212 7.02 -4.25 -6.55
N PHE A 213 6.13 -3.38 -6.05
CA PHE A 213 6.24 -2.80 -4.71
C PHE A 213 6.15 -3.87 -3.60
N PHE A 214 5.19 -4.78 -3.68
CA PHE A 214 5.09 -5.86 -2.69
C PHE A 214 6.27 -6.83 -2.76
N LEU A 215 6.79 -7.08 -3.95
CA LEU A 215 8.02 -7.83 -4.14
C LEU A 215 9.22 -7.11 -3.50
N PHE A 216 9.33 -5.80 -3.67
CA PHE A 216 10.36 -4.98 -3.00
C PHE A 216 10.26 -5.09 -1.48
N LEU A 217 9.07 -4.97 -0.90
CA LEU A 217 8.87 -5.12 0.56
C LEU A 217 9.22 -6.52 1.04
N LEU A 218 8.71 -7.55 0.38
CA LEU A 218 8.98 -8.96 0.71
C LEU A 218 10.48 -9.26 0.71
N CYS A 219 11.17 -8.90 -0.37
CA CYS A 219 12.60 -9.12 -0.52
C CYS A 219 13.42 -8.32 0.50
N SER A 220 13.01 -7.08 0.79
CA SER A 220 13.65 -6.24 1.81
C SER A 220 13.48 -6.85 3.22
N GLY A 221 12.29 -7.35 3.54
CA GLY A 221 12.00 -8.01 4.81
C GLY A 221 12.86 -9.27 5.00
N ILE A 222 12.85 -10.17 4.01
CA ILE A 222 13.65 -11.42 4.05
C ILE A 222 15.14 -11.11 4.17
N ALA A 223 15.66 -10.16 3.39
CA ALA A 223 17.07 -9.78 3.43
C ALA A 223 17.47 -9.18 4.80
N THR A 224 16.60 -8.35 5.39
CA THR A 224 16.80 -7.80 6.74
C THR A 224 16.89 -8.91 7.80
N LEU A 225 15.97 -9.88 7.79
CA LEU A 225 15.99 -11.00 8.74
C LEU A 225 17.25 -11.86 8.57
N ARG A 226 17.65 -12.15 7.33
CA ARG A 226 18.89 -12.92 7.05
C ARG A 226 20.14 -12.21 7.58
N ARG A 227 20.23 -10.88 7.36
CA ARG A 227 21.34 -10.07 7.89
C ARG A 227 21.42 -10.13 9.41
N GLN A 228 20.29 -10.00 10.08
CA GLN A 228 20.23 -10.07 11.55
C GLN A 228 20.58 -11.44 12.09
N ALA A 229 20.11 -12.52 11.46
CA ALA A 229 20.46 -13.87 11.83
C ALA A 229 21.97 -14.14 11.70
N ALA A 230 22.60 -13.64 10.63
CA ALA A 230 24.04 -13.73 10.46
C ALA A 230 24.80 -12.98 11.57
N HIS A 231 24.36 -11.74 11.88
CA HIS A 231 24.99 -10.94 12.95
C HIS A 231 24.90 -11.63 14.32
N ARG A 232 23.77 -12.23 14.67
CA ARG A 232 23.61 -12.98 15.93
C ARG A 232 24.54 -14.18 16.03
N ARG A 233 24.80 -14.91 14.93
CA ARG A 233 25.73 -16.06 14.91
C ARG A 233 27.17 -15.66 15.20
N HIS A 234 27.61 -14.49 14.72
CA HIS A 234 28.97 -13.98 14.99
C HIS A 234 29.15 -13.45 16.40
N MET A 235 28.07 -13.15 17.13
CA MET A 235 28.08 -12.65 18.49
C MET A 235 27.89 -13.77 19.51
N ALA A 236 27.55 -14.98 19.11
CA ALA A 236 27.45 -16.12 20.01
C ALA A 236 28.86 -16.51 20.52
N PRO A 237 29.07 -16.68 21.84
CA PRO A 237 30.33 -17.16 22.36
C PRO A 237 30.65 -18.54 21.78
N GLU A 238 31.94 -18.79 21.46
CA GLU A 238 32.37 -20.13 21.07
C GLU A 238 31.99 -21.14 22.17
N PRO A 239 31.43 -22.28 21.81
CA PRO A 239 31.12 -23.32 22.80
C PRO A 239 32.42 -23.72 23.50
N PRO A 240 32.36 -23.93 24.82
CA PRO A 240 33.53 -24.31 25.63
C PRO A 240 34.16 -25.64 25.19
#